data_49f582dd923ebaf37f63022a5b2a561e
#
_entry.id   49f582dd923ebaf37f63022a5b2a561e
#
_cell.length_a   1.000
_cell.length_b   1.000
_cell.length_c   1.000
_cell.angle_alpha   90.00
_cell.angle_beta   90.00
_cell.angle_gamma   90.00
#
_symmetry.space_group_name_H-M   'P 1'
#
loop_
_entity.id
_entity.type
_entity.pdbx_description
1 polymer ?
#
loop_
_entity_poly.entity_id
_entity_poly.type
_entity_poly.pdbx_seq_one_letter_code
_entity_poly.pdbx_strand_id
1 'polypeptide(L)'
;IVGMRISGQVHTQLPRVATVCLTCIAVYAGSMAVGSHLATRQVSQWLSDRGSDGSVIMAGPLPANPFVRDVIILDESHYHFLELNWLRSDPFQIKGPAIPRGPNTPTINAALKAPSIKGLMTWIRFPAYSVEAVADGFIVTIQDVRYARRNGLGIGTVTVDLNHDLTVKPPM
;
A
#
# COMPACT_ATOMS: atom_id res chain seq x y z
N ILE A 1 3.79 -3.11 58.98
CA ILE A 1 4.02 -4.43 58.31
C ILE A 1 2.79 -4.77 57.46
N VAL A 2 2.60 -4.11 56.31
CA VAL A 2 1.47 -4.38 55.38
C VAL A 2 1.99 -4.42 53.92
N GLY A 3 3.27 -4.57 53.70
CA GLY A 3 3.89 -4.39 52.36
C GLY A 3 4.23 -5.66 51.54
N MET A 4 3.79 -6.88 51.90
CA MET A 4 4.41 -8.07 51.32
C MET A 4 3.46 -9.18 50.81
N ARG A 5 2.24 -8.85 50.40
CA ARG A 5 1.32 -9.88 49.85
C ARG A 5 0.84 -9.66 48.42
N ILE A 6 1.26 -8.59 47.74
CA ILE A 6 0.83 -8.30 46.37
C ILE A 6 1.68 -8.99 45.31
N SER A 7 2.92 -9.36 45.63
CA SER A 7 3.89 -9.91 44.66
C SER A 7 3.59 -11.35 44.19
N GLY A 8 2.97 -12.19 45.02
CA GLY A 8 2.76 -13.61 44.67
C GLY A 8 1.61 -13.88 43.71
N GLN A 9 0.55 -13.08 43.73
CA GLN A 9 -0.61 -13.24 42.85
C GLN A 9 -0.39 -12.70 41.44
N VAL A 10 0.46 -11.70 41.27
CA VAL A 10 0.78 -11.12 39.97
C VAL A 10 1.55 -12.15 39.09
N HIS A 11 2.47 -12.91 39.67
CA HIS A 11 3.27 -13.88 38.91
C HIS A 11 2.48 -15.06 38.34
N THR A 12 1.39 -15.48 38.97
CA THR A 12 0.56 -16.61 38.51
C THR A 12 -0.49 -16.19 37.48
N GLN A 13 -0.82 -14.91 37.39
CA GLN A 13 -1.80 -14.37 36.40
C GLN A 13 -1.14 -13.94 35.09
N LEU A 14 0.14 -13.55 35.11
CA LEU A 14 0.87 -13.08 33.92
C LEU A 14 0.80 -14.03 32.71
N PRO A 15 1.03 -15.35 32.83
CA PRO A 15 0.97 -16.25 31.67
C PRO A 15 -0.45 -16.38 31.10
N ARG A 16 -1.49 -16.32 31.94
CA ARG A 16 -2.89 -16.37 31.49
C ARG A 16 -3.26 -15.09 30.71
N VAL A 17 -2.90 -13.94 31.25
CA VAL A 17 -3.13 -12.64 30.59
C VAL A 17 -2.40 -12.60 29.25
N ALA A 18 -1.12 -13.02 29.22
CA ALA A 18 -0.36 -13.08 27.98
C ALA A 18 -1.00 -14.00 26.94
N THR A 19 -1.47 -15.18 27.35
CA THR A 19 -2.17 -16.13 26.46
C THR A 19 -3.44 -15.51 25.89
N VAL A 20 -4.26 -14.87 26.72
CA VAL A 20 -5.49 -14.20 26.26
C VAL A 20 -5.15 -13.10 25.26
N CYS A 21 -4.17 -12.23 25.57
CA CYS A 21 -3.76 -11.16 24.65
C CYS A 21 -3.25 -11.71 23.31
N LEU A 22 -2.41 -12.74 23.32
CA LEU A 22 -1.91 -13.37 22.10
C LEU A 22 -3.03 -14.01 21.29
N THR A 23 -3.99 -14.66 21.95
CA THR A 23 -5.16 -15.24 21.29
C THR A 23 -6.01 -14.15 20.64
N CYS A 24 -6.29 -13.03 21.32
CA CYS A 24 -7.02 -11.90 20.77
C CYS A 24 -6.30 -11.31 19.55
N ILE A 25 -4.98 -11.14 19.61
CA ILE A 25 -4.18 -10.65 18.48
C ILE A 25 -4.25 -11.64 17.30
N ALA A 26 -4.12 -12.94 17.55
CA ALA A 26 -4.19 -13.96 16.51
C ALA A 26 -5.58 -14.01 15.84
N VAL A 27 -6.66 -13.94 16.63
CA VAL A 27 -8.04 -13.88 16.11
C VAL A 27 -8.25 -12.61 15.29
N TYR A 28 -7.78 -11.45 15.77
CA TYR A 28 -7.87 -10.19 15.04
C TYR A 28 -7.09 -10.26 13.71
N ALA A 29 -5.84 -10.71 13.73
CA ALA A 29 -5.01 -10.83 12.53
C ALA A 29 -5.65 -11.83 11.52
N GLY A 30 -6.14 -12.96 12.01
CA GLY A 30 -6.84 -13.95 11.19
C GLY A 30 -8.11 -13.38 10.53
N SER A 31 -8.92 -12.67 11.30
CA SER A 31 -10.15 -12.03 10.77
C SER A 31 -9.82 -10.96 9.71
N MET A 32 -8.74 -10.21 9.89
CA MET A 32 -8.28 -9.23 8.90
C MET A 32 -7.79 -9.91 7.61
N ALA A 33 -7.07 -11.02 7.70
CA ALA A 33 -6.60 -11.78 6.55
C ALA A 33 -7.78 -12.38 5.76
N VAL A 34 -8.73 -13.01 6.45
CA VAL A 34 -9.96 -13.55 5.84
C VAL A 34 -10.76 -12.43 5.18
N GLY A 35 -10.95 -11.29 5.87
CA GLY A 35 -11.65 -10.15 5.32
C GLY A 35 -10.99 -9.59 4.05
N SER A 36 -9.66 -9.51 4.00
CA SER A 36 -8.95 -9.07 2.78
C SER A 36 -9.13 -10.05 1.62
N HIS A 37 -9.13 -11.35 1.89
CA HIS A 37 -9.36 -12.37 0.88
C HIS A 37 -10.79 -12.31 0.32
N LEU A 38 -11.78 -12.17 1.18
CA LEU A 38 -13.20 -12.01 0.77
C LEU A 38 -13.38 -10.73 -0.05
N ALA A 39 -12.77 -9.62 0.39
CA ALA A 39 -12.83 -8.36 -0.34
C ALA A 39 -12.24 -8.48 -1.76
N THR A 40 -11.07 -9.12 -1.88
CA THR A 40 -10.45 -9.34 -3.19
C THR A 40 -11.37 -10.14 -4.12
N ARG A 41 -12.00 -11.22 -3.61
CA ARG A 41 -12.95 -12.01 -4.39
C ARG A 41 -14.17 -11.21 -4.83
N GLN A 42 -14.77 -10.44 -3.92
CA GLN A 42 -15.95 -9.61 -4.24
C GLN A 42 -15.64 -8.53 -5.26
N VAL A 43 -14.46 -7.87 -5.12
CA VAL A 43 -14.01 -6.87 -6.10
C VAL A 43 -13.72 -7.50 -7.45
N SER A 44 -13.08 -8.68 -7.49
CA SER A 44 -12.83 -9.41 -8.74
C SER A 44 -14.14 -9.75 -9.46
N GLN A 45 -15.14 -10.25 -8.74
CA GLN A 45 -16.45 -10.52 -9.31
C GLN A 45 -17.15 -9.24 -9.80
N TRP A 46 -17.11 -8.17 -8.99
CA TRP A 46 -17.68 -6.87 -9.37
C TRP A 46 -17.05 -6.28 -10.63
N LEU A 47 -15.73 -6.50 -10.85
CA LEU A 47 -15.03 -6.12 -12.08
C LEU A 47 -15.41 -7.00 -13.26
N SER A 48 -15.46 -8.32 -13.07
CA SER A 48 -15.85 -9.30 -14.10
C SER A 48 -17.25 -9.03 -14.63
N ASP A 49 -18.21 -8.71 -13.75
CA ASP A 49 -19.59 -8.33 -14.12
C ASP A 49 -19.64 -7.07 -14.99
N ARG A 50 -18.55 -6.29 -15.03
CA ARG A 50 -18.36 -5.05 -15.82
C ARG A 50 -17.44 -5.23 -17.02
N GLY A 51 -17.02 -6.45 -17.31
CA GLY A 51 -16.15 -6.77 -18.43
C GLY A 51 -14.69 -6.38 -18.23
N SER A 52 -14.25 -6.20 -16.98
CA SER A 52 -12.86 -5.86 -16.61
C SER A 52 -12.17 -7.05 -15.97
N ASP A 53 -11.71 -7.98 -16.77
CA ASP A 53 -10.95 -9.16 -16.32
C ASP A 53 -9.44 -8.89 -16.32
N GLY A 54 -8.69 -9.61 -15.47
CA GLY A 54 -7.22 -9.60 -15.47
C GLY A 54 -6.56 -8.48 -14.66
N SER A 55 -7.32 -7.72 -13.89
CA SER A 55 -6.77 -6.66 -13.03
C SER A 55 -6.05 -7.21 -11.80
N VAL A 56 -4.93 -6.58 -11.41
CA VAL A 56 -4.29 -6.85 -10.12
C VAL A 56 -5.00 -6.08 -9.03
N ILE A 57 -5.50 -6.81 -8.02
CA ILE A 57 -6.30 -6.24 -6.95
C ILE A 57 -5.55 -6.35 -5.63
N MET A 58 -5.47 -5.25 -4.88
CA MET A 58 -5.03 -5.23 -3.48
C MET A 58 -6.16 -4.68 -2.62
N ALA A 59 -6.63 -5.47 -1.67
CA ALA A 59 -7.61 -5.05 -0.68
C ALA A 59 -6.95 -4.94 0.70
N GLY A 60 -6.58 -3.72 1.08
CA GLY A 60 -5.95 -3.40 2.37
C GLY A 60 -6.98 -3.11 3.47
N PRO A 61 -6.81 -3.64 4.68
CA PRO A 61 -7.67 -3.27 5.80
C PRO A 61 -7.38 -1.82 6.23
N LEU A 62 -8.43 -1.08 6.60
CA LEU A 62 -8.25 0.17 7.34
C LEU A 62 -7.89 -0.14 8.80
N PRO A 63 -6.97 0.62 9.41
CA PRO A 63 -6.65 0.45 10.82
C PRO A 63 -7.92 0.54 11.68
N ALA A 64 -8.08 -0.40 12.60
CA ALA A 64 -9.19 -0.50 13.55
C ALA A 64 -10.60 -0.62 12.94
N ASN A 65 -10.74 -0.78 11.62
CA ASN A 65 -12.04 -0.96 10.98
C ASN A 65 -12.07 -2.26 10.15
N PRO A 66 -12.67 -3.34 10.66
CA PRO A 66 -12.75 -4.62 9.96
C PRO A 66 -13.76 -4.63 8.81
N PHE A 67 -14.65 -3.64 8.72
CA PHE A 67 -15.76 -3.62 7.75
C PHE A 67 -15.45 -2.81 6.49
N VAL A 68 -14.35 -2.09 6.48
CA VAL A 68 -13.95 -1.26 5.34
C VAL A 68 -12.60 -1.72 4.79
N ARG A 69 -12.47 -1.73 3.48
CA ARG A 69 -11.23 -2.03 2.76
C ARG A 69 -10.92 -0.92 1.77
N ASP A 70 -9.69 -0.44 1.83
CA ASP A 70 -9.12 0.36 0.73
C ASP A 70 -8.64 -0.61 -0.35
N VAL A 71 -9.16 -0.45 -1.56
CA VAL A 71 -8.84 -1.30 -2.68
C VAL A 71 -8.11 -0.51 -3.75
N ILE A 72 -7.00 -1.05 -4.21
CA ILE A 72 -6.27 -0.56 -5.36
C ILE A 72 -6.43 -1.61 -6.46
N ILE A 73 -6.89 -1.16 -7.62
CA ILE A 73 -7.07 -1.97 -8.82
C ILE A 73 -6.09 -1.44 -9.85
N LEU A 74 -5.18 -2.29 -10.31
CA LEU A 74 -4.31 -1.99 -11.44
C LEU A 74 -4.90 -2.67 -12.67
N ASP A 75 -5.34 -1.87 -13.63
CA ASP A 75 -5.61 -2.31 -14.98
C ASP A 75 -4.32 -2.28 -15.84
N GLU A 76 -4.43 -2.27 -17.16
CA GLU A 76 -3.27 -2.29 -18.06
C GLU A 76 -2.31 -1.11 -17.83
N SER A 77 -2.85 0.07 -17.48
CA SER A 77 -2.11 1.33 -17.48
C SER A 77 -2.39 2.28 -16.32
N HIS A 78 -3.44 2.04 -15.54
CA HIS A 78 -3.89 2.95 -14.48
C HIS A 78 -4.15 2.23 -13.17
N TYR A 79 -3.96 2.96 -12.10
CA TYR A 79 -4.39 2.58 -10.75
C TYR A 79 -5.72 3.24 -10.44
N HIS A 80 -6.73 2.43 -10.17
CA HIS A 80 -8.04 2.87 -9.70
C HIS A 80 -8.17 2.62 -8.21
N PHE A 81 -8.88 3.50 -7.54
CA PHE A 81 -9.10 3.42 -6.10
C PHE A 81 -10.56 3.15 -5.81
N LEU A 82 -10.81 2.15 -5.00
CA LEU A 82 -12.14 1.74 -4.59
C LEU A 82 -12.19 1.59 -3.07
N GLU A 83 -13.28 1.99 -2.45
CA GLU A 83 -13.60 1.63 -1.07
C GLU A 83 -14.67 0.55 -1.11
N LEU A 84 -14.39 -0.57 -0.45
CA LEU A 84 -15.39 -1.58 -0.15
C LEU A 84 -15.82 -1.42 1.30
N ASN A 85 -17.11 -1.14 1.52
CA ASN A 85 -17.68 -0.98 2.86
C ASN A 85 -18.89 -1.89 3.03
N TRP A 86 -18.71 -2.96 3.79
CA TRP A 86 -19.76 -3.97 4.02
C TRP A 86 -20.97 -3.50 4.82
N LEU A 87 -20.89 -2.31 5.43
CA LEU A 87 -22.00 -1.74 6.21
C LEU A 87 -22.91 -0.83 5.37
N ARG A 88 -22.63 -0.66 4.08
CA ARG A 88 -23.44 0.17 3.18
C ARG A 88 -24.32 -0.69 2.27
N SER A 89 -25.45 -0.14 1.85
CA SER A 89 -26.34 -0.76 0.86
C SER A 89 -25.68 -0.86 -0.52
N ASP A 90 -24.87 0.15 -0.91
CA ASP A 90 -23.95 0.10 -2.03
C ASP A 90 -22.52 0.00 -1.47
N PRO A 91 -21.94 -1.22 -1.45
CA PRO A 91 -20.66 -1.44 -0.81
C PRO A 91 -19.47 -0.90 -1.59
N PHE A 92 -19.59 -0.67 -2.89
CA PHE A 92 -18.47 -0.30 -3.76
C PHE A 92 -18.49 1.19 -4.11
N GLN A 93 -17.47 1.93 -3.70
CA GLN A 93 -17.33 3.36 -4.01
C GLN A 93 -16.00 3.66 -4.66
N ILE A 94 -16.03 4.19 -5.88
CA ILE A 94 -14.82 4.70 -6.55
C ILE A 94 -14.35 5.96 -5.83
N LYS A 95 -13.05 6.04 -5.54
CA LYS A 95 -12.42 7.12 -4.77
C LYS A 95 -11.38 7.88 -5.59
N GLY A 96 -11.76 9.08 -5.99
CA GLY A 96 -10.85 9.99 -6.70
C GLY A 96 -10.52 9.57 -8.13
N PRO A 97 -9.64 10.32 -8.80
CA PRO A 97 -9.22 10.03 -10.16
C PRO A 97 -8.27 8.82 -10.20
N ALA A 98 -8.22 8.15 -11.33
CA ALA A 98 -7.21 7.14 -11.61
C ALA A 98 -5.83 7.78 -11.74
N ILE A 99 -4.80 7.05 -11.29
CA ILE A 99 -3.39 7.47 -11.41
C ILE A 99 -2.74 6.64 -12.52
N PRO A 100 -2.15 7.26 -13.56
CA PRO A 100 -1.44 6.51 -14.58
C PRO A 100 -0.21 5.82 -13.96
N ARG A 101 0.01 4.56 -14.35
CA ARG A 101 1.19 3.80 -13.94
C ARG A 101 2.48 4.41 -14.49
N GLY A 102 2.38 5.05 -15.63
CA GLY A 102 3.50 5.55 -16.41
C GLY A 102 4.03 4.53 -17.42
N PRO A 103 4.56 5.02 -18.56
CA PRO A 103 5.07 4.17 -19.62
C PRO A 103 6.40 3.51 -19.23
N ASN A 104 6.68 2.35 -19.82
CA ASN A 104 8.01 1.73 -19.72
C ASN A 104 8.95 2.39 -20.75
N THR A 105 9.69 3.42 -20.34
CA THR A 105 10.62 4.17 -21.20
C THR A 105 12.08 3.90 -20.84
N PRO A 106 13.03 4.13 -21.77
CA PRO A 106 14.46 4.08 -21.46
C PRO A 106 14.84 4.98 -20.28
N THR A 107 14.22 6.14 -20.15
CA THR A 107 14.43 7.11 -19.07
C THR A 107 14.06 6.53 -17.71
N ILE A 108 12.86 5.90 -17.60
CA ILE A 108 12.44 5.24 -16.36
C ILE A 108 13.35 4.07 -16.04
N ASN A 109 13.71 3.27 -17.05
CA ASN A 109 14.61 2.14 -16.86
C ASN A 109 16.01 2.55 -16.40
N ALA A 110 16.51 3.71 -16.84
CA ALA A 110 17.77 4.28 -16.35
C ALA A 110 17.65 4.70 -14.89
N ALA A 111 16.58 5.40 -14.52
CA ALA A 111 16.32 5.80 -13.14
C ALA A 111 16.21 4.60 -12.19
N LEU A 112 15.55 3.52 -12.62
CA LEU A 112 15.40 2.30 -11.81
C LEU A 112 16.73 1.58 -11.50
N LYS A 113 17.81 1.89 -12.21
CA LYS A 113 19.15 1.37 -11.95
C LYS A 113 19.93 2.21 -10.93
N ALA A 114 19.42 3.38 -10.55
CA ALA A 114 20.11 4.26 -9.60
C ALA A 114 20.33 3.57 -8.25
N PRO A 115 21.55 3.61 -7.68
CA PRO A 115 21.82 2.98 -6.39
C PRO A 115 20.95 3.55 -5.25
N SER A 116 20.62 4.84 -5.31
CA SER A 116 19.86 5.57 -4.30
C SER A 116 18.45 5.01 -4.08
N ILE A 117 17.85 4.38 -5.09
CA ILE A 117 16.46 3.90 -4.99
C ILE A 117 16.34 2.40 -4.70
N LYS A 118 17.45 1.64 -4.66
CA LYS A 118 17.41 0.18 -4.46
C LYS A 118 16.64 -0.23 -3.20
N GLY A 119 16.86 0.47 -2.09
CA GLY A 119 16.15 0.21 -0.83
C GLY A 119 14.65 0.46 -0.96
N LEU A 120 14.27 1.55 -1.61
CA LEU A 120 12.88 1.92 -1.83
C LEU A 120 12.17 0.91 -2.75
N MET A 121 12.82 0.48 -3.84
CA MET A 121 12.25 -0.49 -4.78
C MET A 121 11.97 -1.87 -4.16
N THR A 122 12.68 -2.24 -3.10
CA THR A 122 12.39 -3.46 -2.33
C THR A 122 11.04 -3.36 -1.58
N TRP A 123 10.63 -2.14 -1.25
CA TRP A 123 9.45 -1.86 -0.44
C TRP A 123 8.22 -1.42 -1.24
N ILE A 124 8.41 -0.72 -2.37
CA ILE A 124 7.34 -0.30 -3.28
C ILE A 124 6.65 -1.52 -3.88
N ARG A 125 5.32 -1.55 -3.81
CA ARG A 125 4.51 -2.61 -4.42
C ARG A 125 3.67 -2.15 -5.60
N PHE A 126 3.27 -0.87 -5.62
CA PHE A 126 2.42 -0.27 -6.65
C PHE A 126 3.08 1.01 -7.18
N PRO A 127 4.18 0.87 -7.95
CA PRO A 127 4.92 2.01 -8.44
C PRO A 127 4.16 2.72 -9.57
N ALA A 128 4.00 4.04 -9.43
CA ALA A 128 3.67 4.94 -10.53
C ALA A 128 4.91 5.76 -10.90
N TYR A 129 5.07 6.01 -12.19
CA TYR A 129 6.22 6.71 -12.74
C TYR A 129 5.78 7.96 -13.48
N SER A 130 6.48 9.07 -13.26
CA SER A 130 6.36 10.25 -14.11
C SER A 130 7.75 10.76 -14.49
N VAL A 131 7.84 11.35 -15.66
CA VAL A 131 9.08 11.92 -16.21
C VAL A 131 8.80 13.36 -16.58
N GLU A 132 9.62 14.26 -16.03
CA GLU A 132 9.62 15.66 -16.37
C GLU A 132 10.93 16.00 -17.09
N ALA A 133 10.82 16.60 -18.28
CA ALA A 133 12.00 17.10 -19.01
C ALA A 133 12.39 18.46 -18.44
N VAL A 134 13.66 18.60 -18.06
CA VAL A 134 14.26 19.84 -17.56
C VAL A 134 15.39 20.29 -18.47
N ALA A 135 15.87 21.51 -18.29
CA ALA A 135 16.87 22.13 -19.18
C ALA A 135 18.18 21.31 -19.32
N ASP A 136 18.54 20.53 -18.29
CA ASP A 136 19.79 19.77 -18.24
C ASP A 136 19.58 18.25 -18.12
N GLY A 137 18.37 17.75 -18.50
CA GLY A 137 18.06 16.31 -18.51
C GLY A 137 16.63 16.00 -18.17
N PHE A 138 16.44 15.03 -17.24
CA PHE A 138 15.12 14.54 -16.84
C PHE A 138 15.04 14.36 -15.33
N ILE A 139 13.88 14.66 -14.77
CA ILE A 139 13.50 14.29 -13.40
C ILE A 139 12.52 13.12 -13.49
N VAL A 140 12.89 11.99 -12.94
CA VAL A 140 12.02 10.81 -12.86
C VAL A 140 11.49 10.69 -11.44
N THR A 141 10.17 10.80 -11.28
CA THR A 141 9.50 10.59 -10.00
C THR A 141 8.93 9.18 -9.95
N ILE A 142 9.25 8.46 -8.88
CA ILE A 142 8.75 7.12 -8.58
C ILE A 142 7.95 7.23 -7.29
N GLN A 143 6.67 6.84 -7.35
CA GLN A 143 5.76 6.96 -6.22
C GLN A 143 5.01 5.65 -5.98
N ASP A 144 4.89 5.22 -4.73
CA ASP A 144 3.98 4.14 -4.38
C ASP A 144 2.55 4.70 -4.21
N VAL A 145 1.63 4.27 -5.08
CA VAL A 145 0.27 4.81 -5.11
C VAL A 145 -0.53 4.53 -3.83
N ARG A 146 -0.11 3.58 -2.99
CA ARG A 146 -0.72 3.34 -1.67
C ARG A 146 -0.69 4.60 -0.78
N TYR A 147 0.28 5.47 -1.00
CA TYR A 147 0.52 6.69 -0.22
C TYR A 147 0.21 7.97 -0.99
N ALA A 148 0.07 7.90 -2.32
CA ALA A 148 -0.17 9.05 -3.19
C ALA A 148 -1.39 9.89 -2.80
N ARG A 149 -2.44 9.24 -2.29
CA ARG A 149 -3.71 9.90 -1.92
C ARG A 149 -3.67 10.65 -0.60
N ARG A 150 -2.70 10.40 0.25
CA ARG A 150 -2.73 10.94 1.61
C ARG A 150 -2.05 12.30 1.75
N ASN A 151 -0.95 12.59 1.03
CA ASN A 151 -0.16 13.79 1.33
C ASN A 151 0.70 14.35 0.18
N GLY A 152 0.34 14.17 -1.08
CA GLY A 152 1.18 14.68 -2.18
C GLY A 152 2.56 13.99 -2.23
N LEU A 153 3.64 14.77 -2.39
CA LEU A 153 5.02 14.29 -2.31
C LEU A 153 5.34 13.89 -0.86
N GLY A 154 5.13 12.63 -0.51
CA GLY A 154 5.27 12.12 0.85
C GLY A 154 6.00 10.78 0.91
N ILE A 155 5.71 10.04 1.96
CA ILE A 155 6.23 8.68 2.17
C ILE A 155 6.00 7.84 0.91
N GLY A 156 7.03 7.17 0.41
CA GLY A 156 6.97 6.32 -0.78
C GLY A 156 7.16 7.04 -2.11
N THR A 157 7.61 8.30 -2.10
CA THR A 157 8.00 9.05 -3.29
C THR A 157 9.50 9.31 -3.29
N VAL A 158 10.13 9.12 -4.44
CA VAL A 158 11.54 9.44 -4.68
C VAL A 158 11.69 10.04 -6.07
N THR A 159 12.64 10.95 -6.20
CA THR A 159 13.06 11.53 -7.48
C THR A 159 14.46 11.07 -7.84
N VAL A 160 14.71 10.87 -9.11
CA VAL A 160 16.02 10.57 -9.68
C VAL A 160 16.28 11.55 -10.81
N ASP A 161 17.35 12.30 -10.67
CA ASP A 161 17.80 13.24 -11.70
C ASP A 161 18.72 12.53 -12.68
N LEU A 162 18.42 12.67 -13.97
CA LEU A 162 19.18 12.10 -15.08
C LEU A 162 19.70 13.22 -15.99
N ASN A 163 20.89 13.03 -16.52
CA ASN A 163 21.41 13.81 -17.65
C ASN A 163 20.66 13.45 -18.95
N HIS A 164 20.89 14.22 -20.03
CA HIS A 164 20.31 13.92 -21.34
C HIS A 164 20.74 12.57 -21.92
N ASP A 165 21.93 12.07 -21.55
CA ASP A 165 22.45 10.75 -21.92
C ASP A 165 21.92 9.62 -21.02
N LEU A 166 20.94 9.90 -20.15
CA LEU A 166 20.33 9.01 -19.19
C LEU A 166 21.28 8.48 -18.08
N THR A 167 22.40 9.12 -17.86
CA THR A 167 23.24 8.84 -16.70
C THR A 167 22.66 9.50 -15.44
N VAL A 168 22.75 8.80 -14.30
CA VAL A 168 22.25 9.33 -13.02
C VAL A 168 23.14 10.46 -12.54
N LYS A 169 22.54 11.61 -12.21
CA LYS A 169 23.29 12.74 -11.59
C LYS A 169 23.71 12.37 -10.17
N PRO A 170 24.89 12.79 -9.71
CA PRO A 170 25.27 12.62 -8.30
C PRO A 170 24.28 13.37 -7.40
N PRO A 171 23.97 12.85 -6.20
CA PRO A 171 23.14 13.57 -5.23
C PRO A 171 23.82 14.89 -4.88
N MET A 172 23.04 15.96 -4.87
CA MET A 172 23.50 17.28 -4.40
C MET A 172 23.70 17.29 -2.89
#